data_2f99e895379edd455bbc57969f658998
#
_entry.id   2f99e895379edd455bbc57969f658998
#
_cell.length_a   1.000
_cell.length_b   1.000
_cell.length_c   1.000
_cell.angle_alpha   90.00
_cell.angle_beta   90.00
_cell.angle_gamma   90.00
#
_symmetry.space_group_name_H-M   'P 1'
#
loop_
_entity.id
_entity.type
_entity.pdbx_description
1 polymer ?
#
loop_
_entity_poly.entity_id
_entity_poly.type
_entity_poly.pdbx_seq_one_letter_code
_entity_poly.pdbx_strand_id
1 'polypeptide(L)'
;MKQVIAPSFDVVYRSITIREIRAYIVYLSSLSDGSLISDVIESIVITSDKTLELTFYPGSVDATNLEDKAILQILSGQCIVIVDQDVQYYCIETRHYPSRSTSEPQVEKSVRGAHDGFVENIILNVGLIRRRIRDPKLHIILNKEGVKTRTDIAYLYIDSLVDQEILNDFESRLLHLAQIEILSERNLCELLYGKTLNPYPHVRYSERPDICSIHILQGYLVVLVDNAPSAMIIPTTFFEQTKQIEEYTQTSVIATFTRIIRFSGILFSLYLLPLWITLVVTHNETMLHIPIQAKTNLFEFGFQIIFIDIIVEWIRQSLIHTPSILSSIMSFVAIFVLGDMAIKLGAYTEAILIIVALCNIGNLLTPSYELALANKFFRILMSLLALFLGLPGLCIGIIFHVVVLMSTKSIKFPYLYPFIPLSFKEVYKLLFGNVIKFEKDHKN
;
A
#
# COMPACT_ATOMS: atom_id res chain seq x y z
N MET A 1 -30.04 6.52 12.97
CA MET A 1 -28.99 6.78 11.98
C MET A 1 -27.69 7.35 12.58
N LYS A 2 -27.71 8.47 13.30
CA LYS A 2 -26.47 9.08 13.87
C LYS A 2 -25.72 8.18 14.89
N GLN A 3 -26.40 7.21 15.50
CA GLN A 3 -25.82 6.23 16.42
C GLN A 3 -25.40 4.93 15.74
N VAL A 4 -25.86 4.68 14.52
CA VAL A 4 -25.61 3.43 13.76
C VAL A 4 -24.43 3.59 12.81
N ILE A 5 -24.30 4.78 12.19
CA ILE A 5 -23.16 5.08 11.31
C ILE A 5 -22.01 5.54 12.21
N ALA A 6 -20.85 4.88 12.07
CA ALA A 6 -19.63 5.21 12.79
C ALA A 6 -19.19 6.65 12.50
N PRO A 7 -18.40 7.28 13.38
CA PRO A 7 -17.83 8.59 13.16
C PRO A 7 -17.11 8.68 11.80
N SER A 8 -17.59 9.59 10.96
CA SER A 8 -17.06 9.73 9.61
C SER A 8 -17.26 11.18 9.15
N PHE A 9 -16.17 11.83 8.71
CA PHE A 9 -16.20 13.23 8.33
C PHE A 9 -16.99 13.47 7.02
N ASP A 10 -17.11 12.45 6.18
CA ASP A 10 -17.82 12.53 4.91
C ASP A 10 -19.35 12.41 5.04
N VAL A 11 -19.85 12.00 6.22
CA VAL A 11 -21.30 11.95 6.50
C VAL A 11 -21.78 13.32 6.92
N VAL A 12 -22.64 13.90 6.10
CA VAL A 12 -23.20 15.24 6.35
C VAL A 12 -24.63 15.11 6.85
N TYR A 13 -24.92 15.77 7.97
CA TYR A 13 -26.26 15.88 8.55
C TYR A 13 -26.68 17.36 8.49
N ARG A 14 -27.71 17.68 7.71
CA ARG A 14 -28.30 19.02 7.64
C ARG A 14 -29.73 19.03 8.12
N SER A 15 -30.10 20.00 8.94
CA SER A 15 -31.49 20.25 9.31
C SER A 15 -32.01 21.43 8.50
N ILE A 16 -33.22 21.30 7.95
CA ILE A 16 -33.95 22.34 7.23
C ILE A 16 -35.29 22.50 7.89
N THR A 17 -35.75 23.73 8.11
CA THR A 17 -37.08 24.01 8.61
C THR A 17 -37.90 24.61 7.49
N ILE A 18 -39.01 23.96 7.14
CA ILE A 18 -39.91 24.37 6.06
C ILE A 18 -41.28 24.57 6.68
N ARG A 19 -41.74 25.83 6.79
CA ARG A 19 -43.08 26.19 7.31
C ARG A 19 -43.46 25.45 8.62
N GLU A 20 -42.58 25.45 9.61
CA GLU A 20 -42.74 24.80 10.92
C GLU A 20 -42.47 23.28 10.97
N ILE A 21 -42.28 22.59 9.84
CA ILE A 21 -41.88 21.17 9.79
C ILE A 21 -40.36 21.09 9.67
N ARG A 22 -39.73 20.31 10.53
CA ARG A 22 -38.29 20.02 10.42
C ARG A 22 -38.06 18.84 9.51
N ALA A 23 -37.11 18.98 8.59
CA ALA A 23 -36.59 17.91 7.77
C ALA A 23 -35.08 17.77 8.00
N TYR A 24 -34.57 16.56 7.97
CA TYR A 24 -33.17 16.24 8.09
C TYR A 24 -32.70 15.62 6.76
N ILE A 25 -31.60 16.14 6.25
CA ILE A 25 -30.96 15.62 5.05
C ILE A 25 -29.63 14.97 5.44
N VAL A 26 -29.46 13.72 5.03
CA VAL A 26 -28.26 12.91 5.32
C VAL A 26 -27.67 12.39 4.02
N TYR A 27 -26.41 12.66 3.78
CA TYR A 27 -25.69 12.20 2.57
C TYR A 27 -24.20 12.06 2.82
N LEU A 28 -23.50 11.36 1.90
CA LEU A 28 -22.04 11.26 1.89
C LEU A 28 -21.44 12.29 0.94
N SER A 29 -20.65 13.25 1.46
CA SER A 29 -19.98 14.26 0.63
C SER A 29 -18.95 13.66 -0.34
N SER A 30 -18.42 12.48 -0.05
CA SER A 30 -17.44 11.76 -0.88
C SER A 30 -18.04 11.01 -2.07
N LEU A 31 -19.36 10.78 -2.08
CA LEU A 31 -20.07 9.98 -3.10
C LEU A 31 -21.29 10.68 -3.72
N SER A 32 -21.63 11.88 -3.25
CA SER A 32 -22.81 12.62 -3.74
C SER A 32 -22.39 13.87 -4.50
N ASP A 33 -23.18 14.24 -5.52
CA ASP A 33 -23.01 15.49 -6.26
C ASP A 33 -23.60 16.68 -5.49
N GLY A 34 -22.80 17.70 -5.25
CA GLY A 34 -23.22 18.91 -4.53
C GLY A 34 -24.30 19.70 -5.28
N SER A 35 -24.34 19.69 -6.61
CA SER A 35 -25.37 20.33 -7.41
C SER A 35 -26.71 19.64 -7.25
N LEU A 36 -26.72 18.29 -7.34
CA LEU A 36 -27.93 17.50 -7.12
C LEU A 36 -28.47 17.64 -5.68
N ILE A 37 -27.58 17.76 -4.68
CA ILE A 37 -28.00 18.04 -3.29
C ILE A 37 -28.67 19.42 -3.19
N SER A 38 -28.16 20.42 -3.91
CA SER A 38 -28.79 21.76 -3.95
C SER A 38 -30.16 21.70 -4.61
N ASP A 39 -30.30 20.97 -5.70
CA ASP A 39 -31.60 20.77 -6.39
C ASP A 39 -32.60 20.06 -5.47
N VAL A 40 -32.16 19.07 -4.68
CA VAL A 40 -33.00 18.42 -3.66
C VAL A 40 -33.49 19.43 -2.64
N ILE A 41 -32.59 20.27 -2.12
CA ILE A 41 -32.94 21.29 -1.11
C ILE A 41 -33.94 22.29 -1.70
N GLU A 42 -33.70 22.79 -2.92
CA GLU A 42 -34.61 23.68 -3.60
C GLU A 42 -35.99 23.04 -3.82
N SER A 43 -36.03 21.82 -4.31
CA SER A 43 -37.28 21.08 -4.54
C SER A 43 -38.08 20.94 -3.25
N ILE A 44 -37.43 20.66 -2.10
CA ILE A 44 -38.07 20.58 -0.80
C ILE A 44 -38.64 21.93 -0.35
N VAL A 45 -37.92 23.01 -0.60
CA VAL A 45 -38.31 24.37 -0.20
C VAL A 45 -39.52 24.85 -1.04
N ILE A 46 -39.58 24.51 -2.32
CA ILE A 46 -40.64 24.91 -3.24
C ILE A 46 -41.93 24.12 -3.00
N THR A 47 -41.82 22.84 -2.63
CA THR A 47 -42.98 21.96 -2.45
C THR A 47 -43.81 22.41 -1.23
N SER A 48 -45.07 22.80 -1.47
CA SER A 48 -45.90 23.43 -0.45
C SER A 48 -46.87 22.50 0.29
N ASP A 49 -46.97 21.23 -0.09
CA ASP A 49 -47.89 20.26 0.46
C ASP A 49 -47.28 19.42 1.61
N LYS A 50 -48.16 18.90 2.50
CA LYS A 50 -47.79 18.09 3.65
C LYS A 50 -47.16 16.72 3.33
N THR A 51 -47.27 16.28 2.08
CA THR A 51 -46.61 15.12 1.53
C THR A 51 -45.39 15.61 0.74
N LEU A 52 -44.22 15.02 1.02
CA LEU A 52 -42.97 15.35 0.33
C LEU A 52 -43.00 14.76 -1.10
N GLU A 53 -43.85 15.32 -1.95
CA GLU A 53 -43.82 15.00 -3.36
C GLU A 53 -42.71 15.83 -4.02
N LEU A 54 -41.53 15.21 -4.21
CA LEU A 54 -40.41 15.80 -4.96
C LEU A 54 -40.68 15.77 -6.46
N THR A 55 -41.86 16.30 -6.86
CA THR A 55 -42.34 16.31 -8.26
C THR A 55 -41.43 17.08 -9.20
N PHE A 56 -40.59 17.96 -8.69
CA PHE A 56 -39.68 18.77 -9.49
C PHE A 56 -38.26 18.22 -9.55
N TYR A 57 -37.93 17.16 -8.81
CA TYR A 57 -36.60 16.54 -8.83
C TYR A 57 -36.50 15.55 -10.01
N PRO A 58 -35.51 15.71 -10.90
CA PRO A 58 -35.40 14.88 -12.10
C PRO A 58 -34.89 13.45 -11.84
N GLY A 59 -34.36 13.16 -10.64
CA GLY A 59 -33.87 11.85 -10.25
C GLY A 59 -34.92 10.92 -9.65
N SER A 60 -34.57 9.64 -9.46
CA SER A 60 -35.46 8.69 -8.78
C SER A 60 -35.56 9.01 -7.28
N VAL A 61 -36.78 8.88 -6.76
CA VAL A 61 -37.10 9.01 -5.34
C VAL A 61 -37.80 7.74 -4.90
N ASP A 62 -37.16 7.01 -3.98
CA ASP A 62 -37.72 5.81 -3.36
C ASP A 62 -38.04 6.09 -1.89
N ALA A 63 -39.14 5.53 -1.39
CA ALA A 63 -39.47 5.63 0.04
C ALA A 63 -39.35 4.27 0.72
N THR A 64 -38.81 4.26 1.94
CA THR A 64 -38.67 3.04 2.75
C THR A 64 -38.93 3.32 4.21
N ASN A 65 -39.57 2.36 4.92
CA ASN A 65 -39.78 2.45 6.36
C ASN A 65 -38.66 1.74 7.15
N LEU A 66 -37.71 1.09 6.43
CA LEU A 66 -36.66 0.30 7.07
C LEU A 66 -35.38 1.14 7.19
N GLU A 67 -34.93 1.37 8.44
CA GLU A 67 -33.73 2.15 8.73
C GLU A 67 -32.48 1.52 8.08
N ASP A 68 -32.34 0.19 8.13
CA ASP A 68 -31.18 -0.51 7.52
C ASP A 68 -31.08 -0.30 6.01
N LYS A 69 -32.23 -0.28 5.32
CA LYS A 69 -32.26 0.03 3.89
C LYS A 69 -31.84 1.48 3.62
N ALA A 70 -32.36 2.42 4.40
CA ALA A 70 -31.98 3.82 4.28
C ALA A 70 -30.50 4.02 4.54
N ILE A 71 -29.92 3.39 5.54
CA ILE A 71 -28.47 3.43 5.83
C ILE A 71 -27.69 2.88 4.64
N LEU A 72 -28.08 1.74 4.06
CA LEU A 72 -27.40 1.18 2.89
C LEU A 72 -27.46 2.11 1.68
N GLN A 73 -28.56 2.83 1.50
CA GLN A 73 -28.68 3.83 0.42
C GLN A 73 -27.77 5.04 0.65
N ILE A 74 -27.66 5.54 1.89
CA ILE A 74 -26.65 6.57 2.25
C ILE A 74 -25.26 6.09 1.90
N LEU A 75 -24.88 4.89 2.36
CA LEU A 75 -23.56 4.30 2.10
C LEU A 75 -23.31 3.99 0.62
N SER A 76 -24.35 3.99 -0.18
CA SER A 76 -24.28 3.91 -1.65
C SER A 76 -24.18 5.26 -2.34
N GLY A 77 -24.24 6.38 -1.61
CA GLY A 77 -24.13 7.75 -2.13
C GLY A 77 -25.46 8.43 -2.47
N GLN A 78 -26.60 7.86 -2.03
CA GLN A 78 -27.90 8.54 -2.11
C GLN A 78 -28.07 9.54 -0.98
N CYS A 79 -28.86 10.56 -1.23
CA CYS A 79 -29.34 11.49 -0.21
C CYS A 79 -30.59 10.96 0.45
N ILE A 80 -30.64 10.96 1.78
CA ILE A 80 -31.84 10.59 2.52
C ILE A 80 -32.45 11.83 3.14
N VAL A 81 -33.75 11.99 2.92
CA VAL A 81 -34.57 13.03 3.55
C VAL A 81 -35.48 12.38 4.57
N ILE A 82 -35.46 12.90 5.79
CA ILE A 82 -36.28 12.48 6.92
C ILE A 82 -37.13 13.67 7.34
N VAL A 83 -38.43 13.52 7.32
CA VAL A 83 -39.38 14.59 7.70
C VAL A 83 -39.89 14.31 9.11
N ASP A 84 -39.90 15.33 9.97
CA ASP A 84 -40.48 15.23 11.31
C ASP A 84 -41.97 14.85 11.21
N GLN A 85 -42.41 13.87 11.99
CA GLN A 85 -43.73 13.31 11.99
C GLN A 85 -44.07 12.31 10.82
N ASP A 86 -43.11 12.01 9.93
CA ASP A 86 -43.25 10.96 8.94
C ASP A 86 -42.38 9.74 9.34
N VAL A 87 -42.90 8.54 9.09
CA VAL A 87 -42.22 7.28 9.38
C VAL A 87 -41.32 6.84 8.20
N GLN A 88 -41.40 7.55 7.09
CA GLN A 88 -40.72 7.18 5.87
C GLN A 88 -39.35 7.88 5.71
N TYR A 89 -38.40 7.14 5.16
CA TYR A 89 -37.13 7.64 4.69
C TYR A 89 -37.19 7.81 3.17
N TYR A 90 -37.02 9.02 2.69
CA TYR A 90 -37.03 9.31 1.26
C TYR A 90 -35.61 9.22 0.73
N CYS A 91 -35.35 8.21 -0.12
CA CYS A 91 -34.06 7.94 -0.72
C CYS A 91 -34.02 8.60 -2.11
N ILE A 92 -33.13 9.56 -2.27
CA ILE A 92 -33.05 10.39 -3.48
C ILE A 92 -31.73 10.11 -4.19
N GLU A 93 -31.80 9.89 -5.49
CA GLU A 93 -30.63 9.59 -6.31
C GLU A 93 -29.75 10.83 -6.48
N THR A 94 -28.61 10.86 -5.81
CA THR A 94 -27.61 11.94 -5.86
C THR A 94 -26.19 11.40 -6.06
N ARG A 95 -26.06 10.12 -6.45
CA ARG A 95 -24.77 9.45 -6.56
C ARG A 95 -23.87 10.08 -7.61
N HIS A 96 -22.67 10.39 -7.19
CA HIS A 96 -21.59 10.78 -8.07
C HIS A 96 -20.32 10.00 -7.69
N TYR A 97 -20.09 8.90 -8.39
CA TYR A 97 -18.90 8.10 -8.11
C TYR A 97 -17.68 8.68 -8.80
N PRO A 98 -16.53 8.76 -8.11
CA PRO A 98 -15.25 9.02 -8.76
C PRO A 98 -15.06 8.02 -9.91
N SER A 99 -14.93 8.49 -11.14
CA SER A 99 -14.83 7.63 -12.31
C SER A 99 -13.59 7.98 -13.12
N ARG A 100 -13.71 8.60 -14.25
CA ARG A 100 -12.63 8.81 -15.22
C ARG A 100 -11.52 9.81 -14.82
N SER A 101 -11.65 10.51 -13.70
CA SER A 101 -10.59 11.39 -13.16
C SER A 101 -9.53 10.65 -12.36
N THR A 102 -9.76 9.36 -12.04
CA THR A 102 -8.76 8.53 -11.34
C THR A 102 -7.72 8.02 -12.33
N SER A 103 -6.45 8.19 -12.00
CA SER A 103 -5.32 7.66 -12.78
C SER A 103 -5.16 6.16 -12.54
N GLU A 104 -4.62 5.44 -13.53
CA GLU A 104 -4.18 4.06 -13.33
C GLU A 104 -2.95 4.06 -12.43
N PRO A 105 -2.84 3.13 -11.44
CA PRO A 105 -1.65 3.00 -10.60
C PRO A 105 -0.39 2.84 -11.43
N GLN A 106 0.63 3.64 -11.13
CA GLN A 106 1.88 3.62 -11.91
C GLN A 106 2.82 2.52 -11.44
N VAL A 107 2.88 2.30 -10.14
CA VAL A 107 3.79 1.33 -9.49
C VAL A 107 3.13 -0.04 -9.35
N GLU A 108 1.86 -0.09 -8.95
CA GLU A 108 1.12 -1.33 -8.70
C GLU A 108 0.16 -1.68 -9.86
N LYS A 109 0.68 -1.85 -11.08
CA LYS A 109 -0.13 -2.29 -12.24
C LYS A 109 -0.63 -3.70 -12.06
N SER A 110 -1.86 -3.99 -12.50
CA SER A 110 -2.46 -5.32 -12.47
C SER A 110 -2.93 -5.78 -13.84
N VAL A 111 -2.82 -7.09 -14.10
CA VAL A 111 -3.32 -7.70 -15.34
C VAL A 111 -4.85 -7.83 -15.31
N ARG A 112 -5.45 -8.01 -14.13
CA ARG A 112 -6.89 -8.13 -13.92
C ARG A 112 -7.29 -7.45 -12.62
N GLY A 113 -8.49 -6.89 -12.59
CA GLY A 113 -9.05 -6.23 -11.40
C GLY A 113 -9.39 -4.78 -11.66
N ALA A 114 -9.46 -4.00 -10.60
CA ALA A 114 -9.70 -2.56 -10.69
C ALA A 114 -8.47 -1.86 -11.29
N HIS A 115 -8.70 -0.88 -12.15
CA HIS A 115 -7.65 -0.04 -12.74
C HIS A 115 -7.69 1.38 -12.19
N ASP A 116 -8.58 1.67 -11.25
CA ASP A 116 -8.63 2.94 -10.56
C ASP A 116 -7.57 3.02 -9.48
N GLY A 117 -6.80 4.08 -9.46
CA GLY A 117 -5.81 4.43 -8.45
C GLY A 117 -6.22 5.64 -7.63
N PHE A 118 -5.52 5.86 -6.52
CA PHE A 118 -5.65 7.08 -5.75
C PHE A 118 -5.10 8.27 -6.53
N VAL A 119 -5.63 9.44 -6.20
CA VAL A 119 -5.24 10.75 -6.74
C VAL A 119 -4.82 11.68 -5.59
N GLU A 120 -4.38 12.88 -5.90
CA GLU A 120 -3.94 13.85 -4.91
C GLU A 120 -5.07 14.42 -4.03
N ASN A 121 -6.34 14.18 -4.38
CA ASN A 121 -7.50 14.68 -3.64
C ASN A 121 -8.00 13.65 -2.61
N ILE A 122 -7.88 13.96 -1.34
CA ILE A 122 -8.25 13.08 -0.22
C ILE A 122 -9.74 12.71 -0.22
N ILE A 123 -10.64 13.61 -0.61
CA ILE A 123 -12.09 13.35 -0.62
C ILE A 123 -12.42 12.30 -1.69
N LEU A 124 -11.83 12.41 -2.88
CA LEU A 124 -11.98 11.41 -3.94
C LEU A 124 -11.41 10.05 -3.49
N ASN A 125 -10.27 10.03 -2.83
CA ASN A 125 -9.63 8.82 -2.33
C ASN A 125 -10.50 8.12 -1.26
N VAL A 126 -11.08 8.87 -0.34
CA VAL A 126 -12.08 8.36 0.61
C VAL A 126 -13.30 7.79 -0.12
N GLY A 127 -13.82 8.48 -1.13
CA GLY A 127 -14.93 8.01 -1.96
C GLY A 127 -14.63 6.68 -2.65
N LEU A 128 -13.40 6.47 -3.15
CA LEU A 128 -12.98 5.21 -3.78
C LEU A 128 -12.99 4.03 -2.80
N ILE A 129 -12.61 4.25 -1.53
CA ILE A 129 -12.68 3.22 -0.48
C ILE A 129 -14.14 3.01 -0.04
N ARG A 130 -14.88 4.09 0.19
CA ARG A 130 -16.28 4.05 0.63
C ARG A 130 -17.17 3.30 -0.38
N ARG A 131 -16.93 3.47 -1.68
CA ARG A 131 -17.62 2.74 -2.74
C ARG A 131 -17.47 1.22 -2.61
N ARG A 132 -16.33 0.74 -2.08
CA ARG A 132 -16.01 -0.68 -1.90
C ARG A 132 -16.46 -1.23 -0.56
N ILE A 133 -16.40 -0.41 0.50
CA ILE A 133 -16.80 -0.79 1.85
C ILE A 133 -18.03 0.01 2.24
N ARG A 134 -19.20 -0.62 2.08
CA ARG A 134 -20.51 -0.06 2.47
C ARG A 134 -20.93 -0.53 3.84
N ASP A 135 -19.99 -0.51 4.79
CA ASP A 135 -20.23 -0.90 6.17
C ASP A 135 -20.46 0.35 7.02
N PRO A 136 -21.57 0.43 7.80
CA PRO A 136 -21.81 1.56 8.72
C PRO A 136 -20.77 1.65 9.84
N LYS A 137 -20.02 0.56 10.12
CA LYS A 137 -18.95 0.51 11.13
C LYS A 137 -17.60 1.02 10.63
N LEU A 138 -17.49 1.44 9.36
CA LEU A 138 -16.28 2.04 8.83
C LEU A 138 -16.09 3.45 9.41
N HIS A 139 -15.08 3.60 10.24
CA HIS A 139 -14.63 4.87 10.78
C HIS A 139 -13.75 5.58 9.75
N ILE A 140 -14.01 6.88 9.54
CA ILE A 140 -13.18 7.75 8.69
C ILE A 140 -12.95 9.06 9.44
N ILE A 141 -11.82 9.14 10.09
CA ILE A 141 -11.48 10.29 10.93
C ILE A 141 -10.55 11.21 10.13
N LEU A 142 -10.90 12.49 10.08
CA LEU A 142 -10.11 13.53 9.42
C LEU A 142 -9.48 14.44 10.46
N ASN A 143 -8.16 14.55 10.44
CA ASN A 143 -7.38 15.48 11.23
C ASN A 143 -6.70 16.50 10.32
N LYS A 144 -6.45 17.69 10.85
CA LYS A 144 -5.67 18.75 10.19
C LYS A 144 -4.39 18.98 10.98
N GLU A 145 -3.28 18.66 10.36
CA GLU A 145 -1.96 18.71 10.98
C GLU A 145 -1.08 19.80 10.35
N GLY A 146 -0.19 20.37 11.16
CA GLY A 146 0.68 21.45 10.73
C GLY A 146 0.09 22.85 10.97
N VAL A 147 0.97 23.79 11.31
CA VAL A 147 0.59 25.19 11.62
C VAL A 147 0.30 25.99 10.35
N LYS A 148 1.15 25.83 9.33
CA LYS A 148 1.06 26.56 8.05
C LYS A 148 0.42 25.71 6.96
N THR A 149 0.81 24.44 6.83
CA THR A 149 0.30 23.53 5.79
C THR A 149 -1.14 23.14 6.05
N ARG A 150 -1.52 22.91 7.31
CA ARG A 150 -2.85 22.42 7.71
C ARG A 150 -3.31 21.26 6.83
N THR A 151 -2.40 20.32 6.62
CA THR A 151 -2.62 19.18 5.71
C THR A 151 -3.71 18.28 6.27
N ASP A 152 -4.69 17.95 5.44
CA ASP A 152 -5.74 17.01 5.80
C ASP A 152 -5.18 15.59 5.79
N ILE A 153 -5.37 14.87 6.90
CA ILE A 153 -4.98 13.47 7.07
C ILE A 153 -6.21 12.68 7.47
N ALA A 154 -6.60 11.71 6.64
CA ALA A 154 -7.70 10.80 6.95
C ALA A 154 -7.16 9.42 7.30
N TYR A 155 -7.65 8.83 8.41
CA TYR A 155 -7.37 7.44 8.72
C TYR A 155 -8.66 6.64 8.83
N LEU A 156 -8.61 5.43 8.23
CA LEU A 156 -9.76 4.57 7.99
C LEU A 156 -9.54 3.22 8.64
N TYR A 157 -10.55 2.76 9.38
CA TYR A 157 -10.53 1.45 10.05
C TYR A 157 -11.94 0.97 10.39
N ILE A 158 -12.07 -0.31 10.71
CA ILE A 158 -13.30 -0.89 11.30
C ILE A 158 -12.99 -1.20 12.75
N ASP A 159 -13.72 -0.58 13.69
CA ASP A 159 -13.45 -0.64 15.12
C ASP A 159 -13.46 -2.08 15.67
N SER A 160 -14.34 -2.93 15.20
CA SER A 160 -14.42 -4.33 15.61
C SER A 160 -13.30 -5.23 15.09
N LEU A 161 -12.49 -4.77 14.13
CA LEU A 161 -11.43 -5.54 13.47
C LEU A 161 -10.03 -5.02 13.77
N VAL A 162 -9.89 -3.72 13.99
CA VAL A 162 -8.59 -3.08 14.21
C VAL A 162 -8.02 -3.48 15.57
N ASP A 163 -6.69 -3.64 15.61
CA ASP A 163 -5.98 -3.78 16.88
C ASP A 163 -5.95 -2.43 17.62
N GLN A 164 -6.64 -2.39 18.76
CA GLN A 164 -6.80 -1.19 19.58
C GLN A 164 -5.47 -0.64 20.13
N GLU A 165 -4.47 -1.50 20.35
CA GLU A 165 -3.15 -1.05 20.80
C GLU A 165 -2.43 -0.29 19.68
N ILE A 166 -2.56 -0.76 18.44
CA ILE A 166 -1.98 -0.11 17.25
C ILE A 166 -2.68 1.21 16.98
N LEU A 167 -4.02 1.22 17.03
CA LEU A 167 -4.81 2.44 16.84
C LEU A 167 -4.46 3.52 17.85
N ASN A 168 -4.47 3.18 19.14
CA ASN A 168 -4.15 4.11 20.22
C ASN A 168 -2.70 4.66 20.12
N ASP A 169 -1.73 3.81 19.73
CA ASP A 169 -0.35 4.25 19.54
C ASP A 169 -0.23 5.17 18.32
N PHE A 170 -0.93 4.87 17.22
CA PHE A 170 -0.99 5.74 16.05
C PHE A 170 -1.59 7.11 16.39
N GLU A 171 -2.75 7.14 17.04
CA GLU A 171 -3.42 8.39 17.43
C GLU A 171 -2.58 9.22 18.40
N SER A 172 -1.94 8.58 19.38
CA SER A 172 -1.05 9.27 20.30
C SER A 172 0.14 9.92 19.60
N ARG A 173 0.74 9.23 18.62
CA ARG A 173 1.83 9.80 17.80
C ARG A 173 1.34 10.94 16.93
N LEU A 174 0.17 10.79 16.30
CA LEU A 174 -0.40 11.82 15.45
C LEU A 174 -0.66 13.11 16.25
N LEU A 175 -1.20 13.01 17.46
CA LEU A 175 -1.41 14.17 18.35
C LEU A 175 -0.13 14.95 18.64
N HIS A 176 1.02 14.28 18.73
CA HIS A 176 2.32 14.95 18.92
C HIS A 176 2.82 15.68 17.66
N LEU A 177 2.23 15.42 16.49
CA LEU A 177 2.62 16.03 15.22
C LEU A 177 1.83 17.30 14.89
N ALA A 178 0.84 17.69 15.68
CA ALA A 178 -0.08 18.81 15.41
C ALA A 178 0.61 20.15 15.06
N GLN A 179 1.84 20.36 15.51
CA GLN A 179 2.62 21.58 15.25
C GLN A 179 3.72 21.39 14.18
N ILE A 180 3.85 20.20 13.59
CA ILE A 180 4.90 19.88 12.64
C ILE A 180 4.32 19.88 11.22
N GLU A 181 5.00 20.53 10.29
CA GLU A 181 4.55 20.63 8.90
C GLU A 181 4.63 19.29 8.21
N ILE A 182 3.54 18.87 7.56
CA ILE A 182 3.41 17.61 6.83
C ILE A 182 3.09 17.92 5.37
N LEU A 183 3.95 17.44 4.45
CA LEU A 183 3.86 17.71 3.02
C LEU A 183 3.51 16.49 2.19
N SER A 184 3.75 15.29 2.72
CA SER A 184 3.51 14.04 2.01
C SER A 184 3.33 12.88 3.00
N GLU A 185 2.82 11.75 2.50
CA GLU A 185 2.71 10.50 3.26
C GLU A 185 4.07 9.98 3.73
N ARG A 186 5.13 10.19 2.92
CA ARG A 186 6.49 9.82 3.31
C ARG A 186 6.99 10.65 4.49
N ASN A 187 6.73 11.95 4.46
CA ASN A 187 7.10 12.86 5.54
C ASN A 187 6.33 12.50 6.83
N LEU A 188 5.02 12.20 6.71
CA LEU A 188 4.24 11.72 7.85
C LEU A 188 4.83 10.42 8.43
N CYS A 189 5.19 9.45 7.59
CA CYS A 189 5.82 8.22 8.04
C CYS A 189 7.11 8.48 8.82
N GLU A 190 7.99 9.35 8.31
CA GLU A 190 9.25 9.70 8.97
C GLU A 190 9.01 10.37 10.33
N LEU A 191 7.98 11.19 10.46
CA LEU A 191 7.59 11.85 11.71
C LEU A 191 6.98 10.85 12.72
N LEU A 192 6.15 9.92 12.27
CA LEU A 192 5.52 8.90 13.12
C LEU A 192 6.55 7.92 13.73
N TYR A 193 7.58 7.55 12.97
CA TYR A 193 8.59 6.56 13.41
C TYR A 193 9.90 7.20 13.90
N GLY A 194 10.08 8.49 13.66
CA GLY A 194 11.32 9.22 13.92
C GLY A 194 12.42 8.91 12.89
N LYS A 195 13.53 9.63 12.98
CA LYS A 195 14.70 9.40 12.15
C LYS A 195 15.39 8.10 12.59
N THR A 196 15.32 7.09 11.75
CA THR A 196 15.95 5.79 12.00
C THR A 196 17.03 5.51 10.95
N LEU A 197 18.11 4.80 11.37
CA LEU A 197 19.11 4.28 10.43
C LEU A 197 18.66 2.95 9.80
N ASN A 198 17.46 2.50 10.13
CA ASN A 198 16.91 1.26 9.60
C ASN A 198 16.43 1.49 8.16
N PRO A 199 16.95 0.76 7.16
CA PRO A 199 16.54 0.93 5.77
C PRO A 199 15.19 0.27 5.45
N TYR A 200 14.64 -0.57 6.34
CA TYR A 200 13.38 -1.28 6.10
C TYR A 200 12.17 -0.36 6.28
N PRO A 201 11.16 -0.46 5.37
CA PRO A 201 9.96 0.35 5.47
C PRO A 201 9.09 -0.07 6.67
N HIS A 202 8.62 0.91 7.42
CA HIS A 202 7.75 0.72 8.59
C HIS A 202 6.26 0.68 8.25
N VAL A 203 5.88 1.11 7.06
CA VAL A 203 4.52 1.10 6.52
C VAL A 203 4.53 0.50 5.13
N ARG A 204 3.40 -0.01 4.65
CA ARG A 204 3.23 -0.36 3.25
C ARG A 204 2.53 0.80 2.54
N TYR A 205 3.09 1.23 1.41
CA TYR A 205 2.43 2.18 0.53
C TYR A 205 1.64 1.42 -0.54
N SER A 206 0.48 1.97 -0.92
CA SER A 206 -0.32 1.46 -2.02
C SER A 206 -1.05 2.59 -2.74
N GLU A 207 -1.00 2.59 -4.06
CA GLU A 207 -1.76 3.49 -4.93
C GLU A 207 -3.17 2.95 -5.21
N ARG A 208 -3.53 1.79 -4.63
CA ARG A 208 -4.72 1.02 -5.00
C ARG A 208 -5.80 1.02 -3.93
N PRO A 209 -6.97 1.59 -4.23
CA PRO A 209 -8.11 1.58 -3.30
C PRO A 209 -8.66 0.19 -3.00
N ASP A 210 -8.56 -0.77 -3.94
CA ASP A 210 -9.00 -2.14 -3.74
C ASP A 210 -8.13 -2.88 -2.70
N ILE A 211 -6.80 -2.73 -2.79
CA ILE A 211 -5.86 -3.28 -1.80
C ILE A 211 -6.11 -2.66 -0.42
N CYS A 212 -6.23 -1.34 -0.34
CA CYS A 212 -6.52 -0.66 0.92
C CYS A 212 -7.84 -1.13 1.54
N SER A 213 -8.88 -1.32 0.72
CA SER A 213 -10.18 -1.84 1.18
C SER A 213 -10.07 -3.27 1.76
N ILE A 214 -9.31 -4.14 1.11
CA ILE A 214 -9.06 -5.50 1.61
C ILE A 214 -8.34 -5.45 2.96
N HIS A 215 -7.33 -4.59 3.11
CA HIS A 215 -6.60 -4.45 4.37
C HIS A 215 -7.47 -3.90 5.49
N ILE A 216 -8.33 -2.91 5.23
CA ILE A 216 -9.31 -2.42 6.23
C ILE A 216 -10.22 -3.56 6.71
N LEU A 217 -10.72 -4.40 5.79
CA LEU A 217 -11.54 -5.57 6.12
C LEU A 217 -10.76 -6.69 6.84
N GLN A 218 -9.43 -6.63 6.83
CA GLN A 218 -8.54 -7.52 7.58
C GLN A 218 -8.08 -6.93 8.92
N GLY A 219 -8.58 -5.74 9.30
CA GLY A 219 -8.25 -5.08 10.56
C GLY A 219 -7.02 -4.16 10.53
N TYR A 220 -6.53 -3.81 9.35
CA TYR A 220 -5.46 -2.82 9.20
C TYR A 220 -6.01 -1.40 9.25
N LEU A 221 -5.17 -0.48 9.67
CA LEU A 221 -5.38 0.96 9.59
C LEU A 221 -4.85 1.46 8.23
N VAL A 222 -5.66 2.21 7.50
CA VAL A 222 -5.26 2.87 6.25
C VAL A 222 -5.24 4.37 6.46
N VAL A 223 -4.15 5.02 6.11
CA VAL A 223 -3.96 6.46 6.27
C VAL A 223 -3.78 7.11 4.90
N LEU A 224 -4.58 8.12 4.62
CA LEU A 224 -4.54 8.96 3.44
C LEU A 224 -4.04 10.36 3.84
N VAL A 225 -3.15 10.91 3.06
CA VAL A 225 -2.64 12.27 3.22
C VAL A 225 -3.05 13.08 1.99
N ASP A 226 -3.56 14.28 2.19
CA ASP A 226 -3.93 15.16 1.07
C ASP A 226 -2.70 15.51 0.23
N ASN A 227 -2.89 15.71 -1.06
CA ASN A 227 -1.84 15.91 -2.06
C ASN A 227 -0.91 14.69 -2.29
N ALA A 228 -1.31 13.49 -1.84
CA ALA A 228 -0.55 12.26 -2.04
C ALA A 228 -1.39 11.21 -2.78
N PRO A 229 -0.89 10.63 -3.89
CA PRO A 229 -1.61 9.61 -4.66
C PRO A 229 -1.42 8.20 -4.10
N SER A 230 -0.93 8.06 -2.87
CA SER A 230 -0.74 6.77 -2.20
C SER A 230 -1.25 6.78 -0.77
N ALA A 231 -1.70 5.62 -0.30
CA ALA A 231 -2.12 5.39 1.07
C ALA A 231 -1.05 4.63 1.85
N MET A 232 -0.95 4.88 3.16
CA MET A 232 -0.15 4.08 4.08
C MET A 232 -1.02 3.02 4.75
N ILE A 233 -0.58 1.77 4.76
CA ILE A 233 -1.21 0.64 5.43
C ILE A 233 -0.39 0.27 6.66
N ILE A 234 -1.03 0.23 7.82
CA ILE A 234 -0.43 -0.01 9.13
C ILE A 234 -1.25 -1.08 9.88
N PRO A 235 -0.61 -2.03 10.56
CA PRO A 235 0.82 -2.30 10.58
C PRO A 235 1.30 -2.99 9.31
N THR A 236 2.60 -3.09 9.11
CA THR A 236 3.15 -3.89 8.02
C THR A 236 4.17 -4.91 8.54
N THR A 237 4.39 -5.98 7.77
CA THR A 237 5.42 -6.98 8.00
C THR A 237 6.32 -7.12 6.78
N PHE A 238 7.47 -7.75 6.91
CA PHE A 238 8.33 -8.12 5.78
C PHE A 238 7.54 -8.86 4.69
N PHE A 239 6.70 -9.80 5.10
CA PHE A 239 5.91 -10.63 4.19
C PHE A 239 4.76 -9.85 3.54
N GLU A 240 4.19 -8.89 4.25
CA GLU A 240 3.15 -8.00 3.70
C GLU A 240 3.71 -7.12 2.58
N GLN A 241 4.94 -6.64 2.73
CA GLN A 241 5.66 -5.88 1.71
C GLN A 241 5.97 -6.69 0.44
N THR A 242 5.95 -8.02 0.52
CA THR A 242 6.22 -8.91 -0.62
C THR A 242 4.98 -9.37 -1.37
N LYS A 243 3.76 -9.07 -0.90
CA LYS A 243 2.52 -9.47 -1.57
C LYS A 243 2.28 -8.65 -2.84
N GLN A 244 1.90 -9.31 -3.92
CA GLN A 244 1.49 -8.70 -5.18
C GLN A 244 -0.03 -8.70 -5.34
N ILE A 245 -0.53 -7.80 -6.18
CA ILE A 245 -1.96 -7.66 -6.47
C ILE A 245 -2.56 -8.95 -7.05
N GLU A 246 -1.80 -9.70 -7.86
CA GLU A 246 -2.22 -10.93 -8.48
C GLU A 246 -2.62 -12.01 -7.47
N GLU A 247 -2.07 -11.97 -6.25
CA GLU A 247 -2.44 -12.92 -5.19
C GLU A 247 -3.90 -12.73 -4.72
N TYR A 248 -4.46 -11.54 -4.91
CA TYR A 248 -5.84 -11.24 -4.56
C TYR A 248 -6.84 -11.55 -5.67
N THR A 249 -6.36 -11.69 -6.92
CA THR A 249 -7.21 -11.83 -8.11
C THR A 249 -7.14 -13.22 -8.75
N GLN A 250 -6.14 -14.05 -8.40
CA GLN A 250 -5.92 -15.37 -8.98
C GLN A 250 -6.45 -16.51 -8.09
N THR A 251 -6.47 -17.73 -8.68
CA THR A 251 -6.81 -18.94 -7.91
C THR A 251 -5.74 -19.24 -6.85
N SER A 252 -6.15 -19.83 -5.73
CA SER A 252 -5.28 -20.14 -4.60
C SER A 252 -4.00 -20.92 -4.97
N VAL A 253 -4.11 -21.87 -5.91
CA VAL A 253 -2.96 -22.67 -6.35
C VAL A 253 -1.95 -21.82 -7.11
N ILE A 254 -2.41 -20.99 -8.04
CA ILE A 254 -1.54 -20.10 -8.82
C ILE A 254 -0.92 -19.03 -7.92
N ALA A 255 -1.70 -18.44 -7.01
CA ALA A 255 -1.21 -17.47 -6.04
C ALA A 255 -0.12 -18.06 -5.13
N THR A 256 -0.27 -19.31 -4.69
CA THR A 256 0.76 -20.02 -3.92
C THR A 256 2.02 -20.26 -4.73
N PHE A 257 1.87 -20.71 -5.96
CA PHE A 257 3.00 -20.98 -6.87
C PHE A 257 3.81 -19.70 -7.15
N THR A 258 3.14 -18.62 -7.53
CA THR A 258 3.80 -17.33 -7.79
C THR A 258 4.46 -16.77 -6.54
N ARG A 259 3.87 -16.96 -5.36
CA ARG A 259 4.44 -16.56 -4.07
C ARG A 259 5.74 -17.30 -3.77
N ILE A 260 5.79 -18.62 -3.99
CA ILE A 260 7.01 -19.43 -3.79
C ILE A 260 8.12 -18.96 -4.73
N ILE A 261 7.81 -18.75 -6.01
CA ILE A 261 8.79 -18.24 -6.99
C ILE A 261 9.32 -16.87 -6.53
N ARG A 262 8.44 -15.97 -6.10
CA ARG A 262 8.84 -14.64 -5.64
C ARG A 262 9.72 -14.70 -4.39
N PHE A 263 9.35 -15.49 -3.39
CA PHE A 263 10.18 -15.65 -2.19
C PHE A 263 11.55 -16.23 -2.51
N SER A 264 11.62 -17.22 -3.41
CA SER A 264 12.91 -17.75 -3.86
C SER A 264 13.74 -16.68 -4.58
N GLY A 265 13.11 -15.87 -5.44
CA GLY A 265 13.78 -14.76 -6.13
C GLY A 265 14.31 -13.70 -5.16
N ILE A 266 13.54 -13.32 -4.14
CA ILE A 266 13.96 -12.37 -3.10
C ILE A 266 15.14 -12.93 -2.30
N LEU A 267 15.12 -14.21 -1.91
CA LEU A 267 16.23 -14.86 -1.20
C LEU A 267 17.48 -14.92 -2.08
N PHE A 268 17.36 -15.30 -3.35
CA PHE A 268 18.49 -15.28 -4.28
C PHE A 268 19.03 -13.87 -4.49
N SER A 269 18.15 -12.90 -4.66
CA SER A 269 18.57 -11.50 -4.76
C SER A 269 19.42 -11.04 -3.58
N LEU A 270 19.09 -11.47 -2.37
CA LEU A 270 19.71 -11.01 -1.14
C LEU A 270 21.02 -11.74 -0.84
N TYR A 271 21.04 -13.07 -0.98
CA TYR A 271 22.13 -13.91 -0.45
C TYR A 271 23.04 -14.52 -1.53
N LEU A 272 22.61 -14.62 -2.79
CA LEU A 272 23.38 -15.34 -3.83
C LEU A 272 24.73 -14.65 -4.11
N LEU A 273 24.75 -13.34 -4.21
CA LEU A 273 25.97 -12.58 -4.53
C LEU A 273 27.00 -12.64 -3.39
N PRO A 274 26.66 -12.37 -2.11
CA PRO A 274 27.59 -12.54 -0.99
C PRO A 274 28.08 -13.97 -0.84
N LEU A 275 27.20 -14.96 -1.04
CA LEU A 275 27.57 -16.39 -1.00
C LEU A 275 28.59 -16.73 -2.09
N TRP A 276 28.35 -16.26 -3.32
CA TRP A 276 29.25 -16.45 -4.44
C TRP A 276 30.64 -15.85 -4.15
N ILE A 277 30.72 -14.61 -3.68
CA ILE A 277 31.97 -13.98 -3.29
C ILE A 277 32.69 -14.82 -2.22
N THR A 278 31.96 -15.30 -1.22
CA THR A 278 32.53 -16.16 -0.15
C THR A 278 33.14 -17.43 -0.73
N LEU A 279 32.46 -18.12 -1.65
CA LEU A 279 32.94 -19.35 -2.28
C LEU A 279 34.23 -19.09 -3.08
N VAL A 280 34.29 -17.98 -3.79
CA VAL A 280 35.49 -17.58 -4.55
C VAL A 280 36.67 -17.26 -3.62
N VAL A 281 36.42 -16.48 -2.56
CA VAL A 281 37.46 -16.07 -1.60
C VAL A 281 38.01 -17.25 -0.79
N THR A 282 37.18 -18.25 -0.50
CA THR A 282 37.60 -19.46 0.26
C THR A 282 38.22 -20.55 -0.61
N HIS A 283 38.43 -20.34 -1.91
CA HIS A 283 39.01 -21.32 -2.87
C HIS A 283 38.27 -22.67 -2.94
N ASN A 284 37.01 -22.73 -2.64
CA ASN A 284 36.20 -23.94 -2.78
C ASN A 284 35.70 -24.10 -4.24
N GLU A 285 36.63 -24.31 -5.17
CA GLU A 285 36.37 -24.44 -6.63
C GLU A 285 35.50 -25.65 -6.99
N THR A 286 35.36 -26.61 -6.07
CA THR A 286 34.72 -27.91 -6.35
C THR A 286 33.21 -27.91 -6.27
N MET A 287 32.56 -26.89 -5.64
CA MET A 287 31.12 -26.95 -5.39
C MET A 287 30.23 -26.54 -6.59
N LEU A 288 30.69 -25.74 -7.52
CA LEU A 288 29.85 -25.20 -8.60
C LEU A 288 30.31 -25.48 -10.02
N HIS A 289 31.43 -26.16 -10.25
CA HIS A 289 31.97 -26.49 -11.61
C HIS A 289 31.96 -25.30 -12.60
N ILE A 290 31.94 -24.06 -12.09
CA ILE A 290 32.00 -22.85 -12.93
C ILE A 290 33.47 -22.50 -13.02
N PRO A 291 34.04 -22.46 -14.25
CA PRO A 291 35.44 -22.14 -14.44
C PRO A 291 35.69 -20.71 -14.01
N ILE A 292 36.21 -20.52 -12.81
CA ILE A 292 36.71 -19.24 -12.35
C ILE A 292 38.11 -19.10 -12.97
N GLN A 293 38.21 -18.33 -14.04
CA GLN A 293 39.52 -17.96 -14.58
C GLN A 293 40.20 -17.02 -13.58
N ALA A 294 40.81 -17.59 -12.58
CA ALA A 294 41.53 -16.85 -11.54
C ALA A 294 42.90 -16.34 -12.06
N LYS A 295 42.89 -15.41 -12.99
CA LYS A 295 44.08 -14.63 -13.39
C LYS A 295 44.19 -13.28 -12.67
N THR A 296 43.15 -12.90 -11.91
CA THR A 296 43.10 -11.62 -11.19
C THR A 296 43.21 -11.82 -9.67
N ASN A 297 43.72 -10.83 -8.95
CA ASN A 297 43.70 -10.80 -7.50
C ASN A 297 42.26 -10.99 -7.01
N LEU A 298 42.04 -11.90 -6.06
CA LEU A 298 40.73 -12.18 -5.44
C LEU A 298 39.99 -10.89 -5.01
N PHE A 299 40.77 -9.91 -4.55
CA PHE A 299 40.27 -8.61 -4.15
C PHE A 299 39.71 -7.78 -5.30
N GLU A 300 40.44 -7.76 -6.44
CA GLU A 300 40.01 -7.08 -7.67
C GLU A 300 38.71 -7.74 -8.19
N PHE A 301 38.65 -9.06 -8.16
CA PHE A 301 37.47 -9.81 -8.60
C PHE A 301 36.21 -9.46 -7.77
N GLY A 302 36.31 -9.47 -6.44
CA GLY A 302 35.18 -9.11 -5.59
C GLY A 302 34.76 -7.65 -5.73
N PHE A 303 35.73 -6.74 -5.92
CA PHE A 303 35.46 -5.33 -6.16
C PHE A 303 34.73 -5.12 -7.50
N GLN A 304 35.14 -5.83 -8.55
CA GLN A 304 34.47 -5.80 -9.86
C GLN A 304 33.01 -6.23 -9.77
N ILE A 305 32.71 -7.29 -9.00
CA ILE A 305 31.33 -7.79 -8.79
C ILE A 305 30.45 -6.73 -8.10
N ILE A 306 30.94 -6.14 -7.03
CA ILE A 306 30.19 -5.09 -6.29
C ILE A 306 30.01 -3.86 -7.18
N PHE A 307 31.02 -3.49 -7.94
CA PHE A 307 30.96 -2.33 -8.82
C PHE A 307 29.91 -2.49 -9.94
N ILE A 308 29.84 -3.68 -10.57
CA ILE A 308 28.80 -3.92 -11.59
C ILE A 308 27.39 -3.95 -10.99
N ASP A 309 27.23 -4.45 -9.77
CA ASP A 309 25.94 -4.41 -9.08
C ASP A 309 25.49 -2.97 -8.77
N ILE A 310 26.44 -2.09 -8.47
CA ILE A 310 26.18 -0.65 -8.31
C ILE A 310 25.84 0.00 -9.66
N ILE A 311 26.55 -0.33 -10.75
CA ILE A 311 26.25 0.20 -12.09
C ILE A 311 24.83 -0.17 -12.52
N VAL A 312 24.41 -1.41 -12.29
CA VAL A 312 23.03 -1.84 -12.60
C VAL A 312 22.02 -1.00 -11.81
N GLU A 313 22.33 -0.65 -10.56
CA GLU A 313 21.47 0.25 -9.79
C GLU A 313 21.43 1.67 -10.32
N TRP A 314 22.57 2.23 -10.75
CA TRP A 314 22.59 3.53 -11.41
C TRP A 314 21.73 3.56 -12.68
N ILE A 315 21.82 2.50 -13.50
CA ILE A 315 20.95 2.36 -14.67
C ILE A 315 19.48 2.35 -14.23
N ARG A 316 19.11 1.53 -13.24
CA ARG A 316 17.74 1.45 -12.73
C ARG A 316 17.23 2.81 -12.22
N GLN A 317 18.03 3.54 -11.46
CA GLN A 317 17.65 4.87 -10.96
C GLN A 317 17.51 5.90 -12.08
N SER A 318 18.39 5.87 -13.07
CA SER A 318 18.30 6.78 -14.22
C SER A 318 17.01 6.57 -15.03
N LEU A 319 16.47 5.33 -15.05
CA LEU A 319 15.24 4.99 -15.78
C LEU A 319 13.99 5.57 -15.14
N ILE A 320 13.98 5.76 -13.82
CA ILE A 320 12.84 6.32 -13.10
C ILE A 320 12.54 7.75 -13.55
N HIS A 321 13.57 8.52 -13.90
CA HIS A 321 13.46 9.93 -14.27
C HIS A 321 13.37 10.18 -15.77
N THR A 322 13.41 9.12 -16.60
CA THR A 322 13.42 9.26 -18.06
C THR A 322 12.04 8.86 -18.64
N PRO A 323 11.49 9.59 -19.64
CA PRO A 323 10.26 9.20 -20.30
C PRO A 323 10.31 7.75 -20.82
N SER A 324 9.25 6.98 -20.61
CA SER A 324 9.22 5.51 -20.74
C SER A 324 9.74 4.93 -22.05
N ILE A 325 9.50 5.60 -23.19
CA ILE A 325 9.91 5.10 -24.52
C ILE A 325 11.43 5.24 -24.70
N LEU A 326 12.00 6.39 -24.37
CA LEU A 326 13.45 6.64 -24.49
C LEU A 326 14.25 5.84 -23.46
N SER A 327 13.70 5.68 -22.25
CA SER A 327 14.37 4.94 -21.18
C SER A 327 14.59 3.47 -21.54
N SER A 328 13.59 2.82 -22.13
CA SER A 328 13.68 1.41 -22.53
C SER A 328 14.77 1.20 -23.59
N ILE A 329 14.84 2.07 -24.60
CA ILE A 329 15.84 1.97 -25.68
C ILE A 329 17.24 2.22 -25.14
N MET A 330 17.42 3.30 -24.36
CA MET A 330 18.72 3.66 -23.78
C MET A 330 19.25 2.60 -22.82
N SER A 331 18.37 1.98 -22.03
CA SER A 331 18.74 0.89 -21.14
C SER A 331 19.22 -0.33 -21.89
N PHE A 332 18.51 -0.72 -22.95
CA PHE A 332 18.86 -1.86 -23.78
C PHE A 332 20.23 -1.63 -24.43
N VAL A 333 20.45 -0.45 -24.98
CA VAL A 333 21.75 -0.06 -25.57
C VAL A 333 22.86 -0.05 -24.52
N ALA A 334 22.61 0.54 -23.34
CA ALA A 334 23.60 0.60 -22.27
C ALA A 334 23.98 -0.80 -21.76
N ILE A 335 23.00 -1.69 -21.50
CA ILE A 335 23.26 -3.06 -21.05
C ILE A 335 24.01 -3.87 -22.11
N PHE A 336 23.60 -3.77 -23.37
CA PHE A 336 24.23 -4.48 -24.47
C PHE A 336 25.66 -4.01 -24.72
N VAL A 337 25.84 -2.70 -24.84
CA VAL A 337 27.20 -2.11 -25.13
C VAL A 337 28.13 -2.34 -23.95
N LEU A 338 27.69 -2.07 -22.71
CA LEU A 338 28.53 -2.27 -21.53
C LEU A 338 28.83 -3.75 -21.30
N GLY A 339 27.85 -4.64 -21.47
CA GLY A 339 28.05 -6.08 -21.28
C GLY A 339 29.02 -6.69 -22.32
N ASP A 340 28.77 -6.47 -23.60
CA ASP A 340 29.58 -7.03 -24.69
C ASP A 340 31.00 -6.45 -24.68
N MET A 341 31.13 -5.13 -24.49
CA MET A 341 32.43 -4.47 -24.39
C MET A 341 33.25 -4.91 -23.16
N ALA A 342 32.57 -5.05 -22.01
CA ALA A 342 33.21 -5.48 -20.78
C ALA A 342 33.78 -6.91 -20.87
N ILE A 343 33.07 -7.83 -21.56
CA ILE A 343 33.54 -9.19 -21.83
C ILE A 343 34.73 -9.14 -22.82
N LYS A 344 34.59 -8.43 -23.93
CA LYS A 344 35.66 -8.31 -24.97
C LYS A 344 36.96 -7.69 -24.44
N LEU A 345 36.87 -6.75 -23.51
CA LEU A 345 37.99 -6.17 -22.81
C LEU A 345 38.59 -7.08 -21.72
N GLY A 346 37.95 -8.22 -21.43
CA GLY A 346 38.35 -9.10 -20.34
C GLY A 346 38.19 -8.49 -18.94
N ALA A 347 37.39 -7.41 -18.82
CA ALA A 347 37.16 -6.74 -17.55
C ALA A 347 36.23 -7.57 -16.63
N TYR A 348 35.31 -8.38 -17.21
CA TYR A 348 34.41 -9.24 -16.48
C TYR A 348 34.33 -10.62 -17.14
N THR A 349 34.12 -11.65 -16.31
CA THR A 349 33.79 -12.97 -16.80
C THR A 349 32.28 -13.12 -17.03
N GLU A 350 31.89 -13.98 -17.97
CA GLU A 350 30.47 -14.28 -18.24
C GLU A 350 29.71 -14.72 -16.98
N ALA A 351 30.37 -15.51 -16.12
CA ALA A 351 29.80 -16.00 -14.88
C ALA A 351 29.41 -14.86 -13.91
N ILE A 352 30.22 -13.81 -13.78
CA ILE A 352 29.92 -12.64 -12.95
C ILE A 352 28.65 -11.97 -13.45
N LEU A 353 28.55 -11.73 -14.77
CA LEU A 353 27.39 -11.05 -15.35
C LEU A 353 26.11 -11.85 -15.15
N ILE A 354 26.16 -13.17 -15.29
CA ILE A 354 25.00 -14.05 -15.08
C ILE A 354 24.53 -13.97 -13.63
N ILE A 355 25.42 -14.05 -12.66
CA ILE A 355 25.04 -14.02 -11.24
C ILE A 355 24.48 -12.66 -10.83
N VAL A 356 25.14 -11.58 -11.24
CA VAL A 356 24.62 -10.22 -10.98
C VAL A 356 23.26 -10.00 -11.64
N ALA A 357 23.08 -10.51 -12.89
CA ALA A 357 21.79 -10.45 -13.57
C ALA A 357 20.70 -11.21 -12.80
N LEU A 358 20.97 -12.45 -12.35
CA LEU A 358 20.03 -13.23 -11.54
C LEU A 358 19.65 -12.55 -10.24
N CYS A 359 20.62 -11.96 -9.52
CA CYS A 359 20.36 -11.21 -8.31
C CYS A 359 19.48 -9.99 -8.56
N ASN A 360 19.71 -9.28 -9.65
CA ASN A 360 18.90 -8.09 -9.97
C ASN A 360 17.52 -8.45 -10.49
N ILE A 361 17.36 -9.54 -11.27
CA ILE A 361 16.04 -10.07 -11.63
C ILE A 361 15.25 -10.45 -10.38
N GLY A 362 15.88 -11.16 -9.42
CA GLY A 362 15.26 -11.48 -8.14
C GLY A 362 14.85 -10.24 -7.34
N ASN A 363 15.62 -9.16 -7.42
CA ASN A 363 15.28 -7.88 -6.76
C ASN A 363 14.04 -7.22 -7.40
N LEU A 364 13.86 -7.33 -8.72
CA LEU A 364 12.68 -6.81 -9.43
C LEU A 364 11.39 -7.59 -9.10
N LEU A 365 11.50 -8.81 -8.56
CA LEU A 365 10.34 -9.56 -8.06
C LEU A 365 9.79 -9.01 -6.74
N THR A 366 10.51 -8.11 -6.08
CA THR A 366 10.05 -7.46 -4.84
C THR A 366 9.06 -6.34 -5.19
N PRO A 367 7.77 -6.43 -4.79
CA PRO A 367 6.77 -5.43 -5.17
C PRO A 367 7.01 -4.07 -4.53
N SER A 368 7.39 -4.05 -3.25
CA SER A 368 7.72 -2.81 -2.54
C SER A 368 9.08 -2.28 -2.96
N TYR A 369 9.10 -1.06 -3.50
CA TYR A 369 10.32 -0.38 -3.93
C TYR A 369 11.30 -0.16 -2.77
N GLU A 370 10.79 0.27 -1.62
CA GLU A 370 11.58 0.51 -0.41
C GLU A 370 12.21 -0.79 0.11
N LEU A 371 11.44 -1.89 0.11
CA LEU A 371 11.95 -3.20 0.50
C LEU A 371 13.05 -3.68 -0.46
N ALA A 372 12.87 -3.49 -1.76
CA ALA A 372 13.86 -3.84 -2.77
C ALA A 372 15.19 -3.09 -2.57
N LEU A 373 15.13 -1.79 -2.24
CA LEU A 373 16.30 -0.98 -1.92
C LEU A 373 16.97 -1.41 -0.62
N ALA A 374 16.19 -1.68 0.43
CA ALA A 374 16.71 -2.18 1.71
C ALA A 374 17.44 -3.52 1.54
N ASN A 375 16.84 -4.46 0.79
CA ASN A 375 17.47 -5.74 0.48
C ASN A 375 18.77 -5.55 -0.31
N LYS A 376 18.82 -4.65 -1.27
CA LYS A 376 20.02 -4.36 -2.04
C LYS A 376 21.12 -3.74 -1.18
N PHE A 377 20.76 -2.84 -0.27
CA PHE A 377 21.72 -2.29 0.71
C PHE A 377 22.38 -3.39 1.53
N PHE A 378 21.59 -4.32 2.09
CA PHE A 378 22.14 -5.44 2.84
C PHE A 378 22.94 -6.41 1.98
N ARG A 379 22.53 -6.65 0.74
CA ARG A 379 23.30 -7.44 -0.23
C ARG A 379 24.70 -6.87 -0.43
N ILE A 380 24.81 -5.58 -0.70
CA ILE A 380 26.10 -4.89 -0.89
C ILE A 380 26.94 -4.95 0.39
N LEU A 381 26.33 -4.68 1.55
CA LEU A 381 27.02 -4.76 2.85
C LEU A 381 27.55 -6.17 3.13
N MET A 382 26.73 -7.21 2.94
CA MET A 382 27.17 -8.60 3.11
C MET A 382 28.24 -8.99 2.11
N SER A 383 28.17 -8.51 0.88
CA SER A 383 29.18 -8.73 -0.16
C SER A 383 30.52 -8.12 0.21
N LEU A 384 30.53 -6.91 0.76
CA LEU A 384 31.74 -6.28 1.30
C LEU A 384 32.34 -7.05 2.46
N LEU A 385 31.52 -7.45 3.43
CA LEU A 385 31.98 -8.26 4.57
C LEU A 385 32.51 -9.60 4.11
N ALA A 386 31.88 -10.26 3.15
CA ALA A 386 32.35 -11.51 2.56
C ALA A 386 33.69 -11.33 1.83
N LEU A 387 33.89 -10.23 1.12
CA LEU A 387 35.11 -9.92 0.40
C LEU A 387 36.31 -9.75 1.35
N PHE A 388 36.11 -9.03 2.47
CA PHE A 388 37.20 -8.72 3.41
C PHE A 388 37.48 -9.86 4.40
N LEU A 389 36.46 -10.56 4.87
CA LEU A 389 36.54 -11.54 5.94
C LEU A 389 36.21 -12.97 5.50
N GLY A 390 35.85 -13.21 4.23
CA GLY A 390 35.44 -14.53 3.75
C GLY A 390 34.18 -15.06 4.43
N LEU A 391 34.18 -16.36 4.78
CA LEU A 391 33.04 -17.01 5.42
C LEU A 391 32.61 -16.38 6.77
N PRO A 392 33.52 -16.01 7.69
CA PRO A 392 33.15 -15.25 8.90
C PRO A 392 32.45 -13.94 8.58
N GLY A 393 32.86 -13.21 7.53
CA GLY A 393 32.21 -11.97 7.11
C GLY A 393 30.80 -12.18 6.63
N LEU A 394 30.53 -13.23 5.84
CA LEU A 394 29.20 -13.60 5.44
C LEU A 394 28.30 -13.92 6.64
N CYS A 395 28.80 -14.72 7.59
CA CYS A 395 28.05 -15.05 8.81
C CYS A 395 27.71 -13.80 9.63
N ILE A 396 28.66 -12.91 9.83
CA ILE A 396 28.45 -11.62 10.54
C ILE A 396 27.39 -10.80 9.79
N GLY A 397 27.48 -10.71 8.48
CA GLY A 397 26.51 -9.96 7.65
C GLY A 397 25.09 -10.51 7.75
N ILE A 398 24.93 -11.84 7.72
CA ILE A 398 23.62 -12.50 7.87
C ILE A 398 23.06 -12.26 9.27
N ILE A 399 23.87 -12.44 10.33
CA ILE A 399 23.44 -12.20 11.70
C ILE A 399 23.02 -10.74 11.89
N PHE A 400 23.81 -9.80 11.40
CA PHE A 400 23.47 -8.37 11.47
C PHE A 400 22.16 -8.06 10.73
N HIS A 401 21.98 -8.59 9.53
CA HIS A 401 20.75 -8.44 8.76
C HIS A 401 19.52 -8.96 9.51
N VAL A 402 19.60 -10.18 10.07
CA VAL A 402 18.50 -10.78 10.85
C VAL A 402 18.21 -9.97 12.11
N VAL A 403 19.23 -9.49 12.81
CA VAL A 403 19.07 -8.63 14.00
C VAL A 403 18.36 -7.33 13.64
N VAL A 404 18.69 -6.70 12.51
CA VAL A 404 17.99 -5.49 12.05
C VAL A 404 16.53 -5.80 11.73
N LEU A 405 16.23 -6.89 11.02
CA LEU A 405 14.86 -7.30 10.75
C LEU A 405 14.05 -7.58 12.04
N MET A 406 14.66 -8.23 13.03
CA MET A 406 14.04 -8.51 14.33
C MET A 406 13.78 -7.23 15.14
N SER A 407 14.66 -6.25 15.04
CA SER A 407 14.53 -4.96 15.73
C SER A 407 13.52 -4.02 15.06
N THR A 408 13.21 -4.27 13.79
CA THR A 408 12.22 -3.48 13.04
C THR A 408 10.81 -3.75 13.55
N LYS A 409 10.04 -2.68 13.75
CA LYS A 409 8.64 -2.76 14.15
C LYS A 409 7.80 -1.78 13.32
N SER A 410 6.61 -2.20 12.95
CA SER A 410 5.59 -1.31 12.42
C SER A 410 4.66 -0.91 13.57
N ILE A 411 4.83 0.31 14.09
CA ILE A 411 4.28 0.72 15.38
C ILE A 411 4.73 -0.25 16.47
N LYS A 412 3.87 -1.01 17.09
CA LYS A 412 4.21 -2.05 18.08
C LYS A 412 4.31 -3.45 17.46
N PHE A 413 3.91 -3.61 16.19
CA PHE A 413 3.80 -4.91 15.54
C PHE A 413 5.18 -5.43 15.06
N PRO A 414 5.52 -6.71 15.33
CA PRO A 414 6.81 -7.28 14.90
C PRO A 414 6.91 -7.43 13.40
N TYR A 415 8.00 -6.95 12.80
CA TYR A 415 8.17 -6.94 11.34
C TYR A 415 8.32 -8.33 10.71
N LEU A 416 8.92 -9.30 11.45
CA LEU A 416 9.08 -10.69 11.01
C LEU A 416 7.90 -11.60 11.36
N TYR A 417 6.78 -11.06 11.85
CA TYR A 417 5.59 -11.88 12.02
C TYR A 417 5.17 -12.50 10.68
N PRO A 418 4.79 -13.79 10.62
CA PRO A 418 4.50 -14.74 11.69
C PRO A 418 5.64 -15.67 12.10
N PHE A 419 6.89 -15.40 11.71
CA PHE A 419 8.04 -16.22 12.12
C PHE A 419 8.58 -15.80 13.49
N ILE A 420 8.48 -14.53 13.83
CA ILE A 420 8.90 -14.01 15.15
C ILE A 420 7.84 -13.01 15.63
N PRO A 421 7.04 -13.38 16.66
CA PRO A 421 6.93 -14.68 17.31
C PRO A 421 6.37 -15.76 16.36
N LEU A 422 6.81 -17.01 16.56
CA LEU A 422 6.43 -18.10 15.66
C LEU A 422 4.96 -18.50 15.86
N SER A 423 4.18 -18.42 14.79
CA SER A 423 2.80 -18.90 14.72
C SER A 423 2.62 -19.84 13.52
N PHE A 424 2.64 -21.14 13.76
CA PHE A 424 2.52 -22.14 12.69
C PHE A 424 1.24 -21.98 11.85
N LYS A 425 0.13 -21.60 12.49
CA LYS A 425 -1.15 -21.37 11.81
C LYS A 425 -1.04 -20.20 10.80
N GLU A 426 -0.41 -19.12 11.20
CA GLU A 426 -0.25 -17.93 10.34
C GLU A 426 0.87 -18.13 9.31
N VAL A 427 1.93 -18.89 9.61
CA VAL A 427 2.93 -19.30 8.61
C VAL A 427 2.28 -20.17 7.53
N TYR A 428 1.42 -21.12 7.91
CA TYR A 428 0.67 -21.92 6.93
C TYR A 428 -0.26 -21.06 6.09
N LYS A 429 -0.98 -20.10 6.70
CA LYS A 429 -1.81 -19.14 5.96
C LYS A 429 -0.97 -18.26 5.02
N LEU A 430 0.21 -17.82 5.48
CA LEU A 430 1.13 -17.02 4.66
C LEU A 430 1.57 -17.78 3.41
N LEU A 431 1.90 -19.05 3.51
CA LEU A 431 2.42 -19.85 2.40
C LEU A 431 1.31 -20.41 1.50
N PHE A 432 0.23 -20.92 2.08
CA PHE A 432 -0.81 -21.70 1.39
C PHE A 432 -2.22 -21.11 1.52
N GLY A 433 -2.40 -20.07 2.32
CA GLY A 433 -3.70 -19.48 2.56
C GLY A 433 -4.19 -18.63 1.40
N ASN A 434 -5.51 -18.59 1.24
CA ASN A 434 -6.15 -17.58 0.39
C ASN A 434 -5.99 -16.22 1.05
N VAL A 435 -5.53 -15.23 0.31
CA VAL A 435 -5.34 -13.86 0.80
C VAL A 435 -6.67 -13.20 1.17
N ILE A 436 -7.77 -13.62 0.51
CA ILE A 436 -9.14 -13.14 0.80
C ILE A 436 -9.89 -14.23 1.55
N LYS A 437 -9.60 -14.42 2.83
CA LYS A 437 -10.55 -15.05 3.76
C LYS A 437 -11.07 -13.97 4.69
N PHE A 438 -12.23 -13.43 4.36
CA PHE A 438 -13.04 -12.75 5.36
C PHE A 438 -13.54 -13.82 6.34
N GLU A 439 -13.29 -13.64 7.63
CA GLU A 439 -13.95 -14.49 8.63
C GLU A 439 -15.46 -14.34 8.41
N LYS A 440 -16.12 -15.46 8.15
CA LYS A 440 -17.58 -15.46 8.18
C LYS A 440 -17.96 -15.06 9.60
N ASP A 441 -18.63 -13.92 9.74
CA ASP A 441 -19.36 -13.61 10.96
C ASP A 441 -20.21 -14.84 11.28
N HIS A 442 -19.79 -15.60 12.27
CA HIS A 442 -20.64 -16.60 12.86
C HIS A 442 -21.73 -15.83 13.61
N LYS A 443 -22.81 -15.53 12.89
CA LYS A 443 -24.08 -15.27 13.52
C LYS A 443 -24.48 -16.55 14.24
N ASN A 444 -24.29 -16.60 15.53
CA ASN A 444 -25.10 -17.33 16.46
C ASN A 444 -26.00 -16.35 17.23
#